data_a9cf446649fe633a52e0e8f8ab87b62f
#
_entry.id   a9cf446649fe633a52e0e8f8ab87b62f
#
_cell.length_a   1.000
_cell.length_b   1.000
_cell.length_c   1.000
_cell.angle_alpha   90.00
_cell.angle_beta   90.00
_cell.angle_gamma   90.00
#
_symmetry.space_group_name_H-M   'P 1'
#
loop_
_entity.id
_entity.type
_entity.pdbx_description
1 polymer ?
#
loop_
_entity_poly.entity_id
_entity_poly.type
_entity_poly.pdbx_seq_one_letter_code
_entity_poly.pdbx_strand_id
1 'polypeptide(L)'
;MFVDGIYQTREAWTDAQGKPFSPALHYFVGGNSKVYGATLLRLRERDFGEVRHAGGVSPAWPVGYDVFEPYYAQAERLFHVHGLRGEDPLEPWASTPYPHPPVSHEPKIAELDANLRGIGLHPFHLPLGILLDENPDGTPTPTSTCMRCSFFDGFPCLLNGKADAQVICIDPMLAAHDNVTLMTNAYVSRLGTDGSGRKVNAVHVTRNGGEEIYSADLVVVACGALSSALLLLRSANEQHPDGLANGSGQLGRNYMRHHMSVLMAIMAEANDTVFQKTLAFSDFYFGSDDWEHPLGLVQMCATSHAPQIRGEALPESLEWLPKMPFEQIARHSMDFWLQSEDLPHPDNRIYYQNGRVHLDQHETNPQALHHLKRKLKQVLTEAGHPHVLLERSLYLGKDILLGGTAHQAGTARFGTDPATSVLDLDCRAHEIDNLYLADASFFPSIGAVNPTLTIIANALRVADKIRERL
;
A
#
# COMPACT_ATOMS: atom_id res chain seq x y z
N MET A 1 4.53 14.45 5.68
CA MET A 1 5.26 15.63 6.21
C MET A 1 6.58 15.88 5.47
N PHE A 2 7.64 15.13 5.67
CA PHE A 2 8.93 15.43 5.02
C PHE A 2 8.90 15.15 3.51
N VAL A 3 8.34 14.03 3.14
CA VAL A 3 8.23 13.61 1.74
C VAL A 3 7.20 14.46 1.02
N ASP A 4 6.05 14.74 1.63
CA ASP A 4 4.98 15.54 1.04
C ASP A 4 5.41 17.00 0.76
N GLY A 5 6.34 17.55 1.52
CA GLY A 5 6.89 18.88 1.29
C GLY A 5 7.81 18.98 0.06
N ILE A 6 8.41 17.85 -0.38
CA ILE A 6 9.41 17.78 -1.46
C ILE A 6 8.84 17.12 -2.70
N TYR A 7 8.06 16.04 -2.54
CA TYR A 7 7.61 15.15 -3.60
C TYR A 7 6.08 15.18 -3.74
N GLN A 8 5.53 16.32 -4.07
CA GLN A 8 4.11 16.49 -4.34
C GLN A 8 3.77 16.14 -5.79
N THR A 9 2.51 15.79 -6.03
CA THR A 9 1.98 15.67 -7.39
C THR A 9 1.99 17.02 -8.11
N ARG A 10 2.05 16.99 -9.43
CA ARG A 10 1.97 18.21 -10.27
C ARG A 10 0.54 18.68 -10.48
N GLU A 11 -0.41 17.80 -10.24
CA GLU A 11 -1.83 18.03 -10.48
C GLU A 11 -2.50 18.77 -9.31
N ALA A 12 -3.49 19.58 -9.63
CA ALA A 12 -4.38 20.14 -8.65
C ALA A 12 -5.52 19.15 -8.36
N TRP A 13 -5.50 18.55 -7.18
CA TRP A 13 -6.50 17.57 -6.72
C TRP A 13 -7.54 18.22 -5.84
N THR A 14 -8.80 17.78 -5.98
CA THR A 14 -9.91 18.16 -5.11
C THR A 14 -10.69 16.93 -4.67
N ASP A 15 -11.20 16.94 -3.44
CA ASP A 15 -12.10 15.92 -2.91
C ASP A 15 -13.56 16.13 -3.39
N ALA A 16 -14.46 15.27 -2.99
CA ALA A 16 -15.90 15.34 -3.31
C ALA A 16 -16.58 16.63 -2.87
N GLN A 17 -16.01 17.37 -1.91
CA GLN A 17 -16.48 18.66 -1.45
C GLN A 17 -15.84 19.84 -2.21
N GLY A 18 -14.98 19.56 -3.20
CA GLY A 18 -14.20 20.54 -3.94
C GLY A 18 -13.04 21.15 -3.16
N LYS A 19 -12.70 20.58 -1.99
CA LYS A 19 -11.57 21.02 -1.18
C LYS A 19 -10.25 20.52 -1.77
N PRO A 20 -9.25 21.38 -1.96
CA PRO A 20 -7.92 20.97 -2.39
C PRO A 20 -7.26 20.01 -1.39
N PHE A 21 -6.61 18.95 -1.90
CA PHE A 21 -5.78 18.05 -1.12
C PHE A 21 -4.63 17.51 -1.96
N SER A 22 -3.60 16.97 -1.31
CA SER A 22 -2.54 16.22 -1.97
C SER A 22 -2.74 14.73 -1.67
N PRO A 23 -2.94 13.86 -2.68
CA PRO A 23 -2.96 12.42 -2.46
C PRO A 23 -1.57 11.94 -2.08
N ALA A 24 -1.47 10.80 -1.37
CA ALA A 24 -0.21 10.20 -0.98
C ALA A 24 0.51 9.55 -2.18
N LEU A 25 0.94 10.37 -3.13
CA LEU A 25 1.64 9.99 -4.36
C LEU A 25 2.99 10.72 -4.44
N HIS A 26 4.04 10.00 -4.84
CA HIS A 26 5.39 10.53 -4.91
C HIS A 26 6.02 10.26 -6.28
N TYR A 27 6.40 11.31 -6.98
CA TYR A 27 6.96 11.27 -8.34
C TYR A 27 8.49 11.21 -8.31
N PHE A 28 9.03 10.06 -7.90
CA PHE A 28 10.48 9.79 -7.92
C PHE A 28 10.75 8.31 -8.23
N VAL A 29 12.00 7.99 -8.54
CA VAL A 29 12.38 6.60 -8.87
C VAL A 29 12.09 5.68 -7.68
N GLY A 30 11.38 4.58 -7.92
CA GLY A 30 10.87 3.68 -6.88
C GLY A 30 9.49 4.06 -6.33
N GLY A 31 8.97 5.27 -6.65
CA GLY A 31 7.61 5.69 -6.26
C GLY A 31 7.35 5.57 -4.75
N ASN A 32 6.14 5.18 -4.40
CA ASN A 32 5.72 5.03 -3.00
C ASN A 32 6.50 3.94 -2.22
N SER A 33 7.16 2.99 -2.91
CA SER A 33 7.97 1.98 -2.22
C SER A 33 9.20 2.58 -1.49
N LYS A 34 9.65 3.78 -1.86
CA LYS A 34 10.73 4.49 -1.14
C LYS A 34 10.35 4.83 0.30
N VAL A 35 9.06 5.07 0.56
CA VAL A 35 8.53 5.52 1.87
C VAL A 35 7.61 4.50 2.53
N TYR A 36 7.35 3.35 1.91
CA TYR A 36 6.46 2.33 2.45
C TYR A 36 7.01 1.67 3.72
N GLY A 37 6.15 1.01 4.47
CA GLY A 37 6.52 0.28 5.68
C GLY A 37 7.09 -1.11 5.43
N ALA A 38 7.45 -1.46 4.20
CA ALA A 38 8.04 -2.74 3.77
C ALA A 38 7.31 -4.01 4.26
N THR A 39 6.07 -3.90 4.71
CA THR A 39 5.24 -5.04 5.08
C THR A 39 4.71 -5.72 3.83
N LEU A 40 5.06 -7.00 3.66
CA LEU A 40 4.80 -7.76 2.44
C LEU A 40 4.02 -9.05 2.77
N LEU A 41 2.73 -8.87 3.05
CA LEU A 41 1.76 -9.92 3.32
C LEU A 41 1.05 -10.37 2.04
N ARG A 42 0.79 -11.68 1.93
CA ARG A 42 -0.11 -12.23 0.91
C ARG A 42 -1.56 -11.89 1.24
N LEU A 43 -2.39 -11.61 0.25
CA LEU A 43 -3.85 -11.68 0.42
C LEU A 43 -4.22 -13.07 0.92
N ARG A 44 -5.22 -13.16 1.81
CA ARG A 44 -5.70 -14.44 2.30
C ARG A 44 -6.39 -15.20 1.18
N GLU A 45 -6.36 -16.51 1.17
CA GLU A 45 -7.00 -17.32 0.13
C GLU A 45 -8.50 -16.95 -0.02
N ARG A 46 -9.17 -16.70 1.11
CA ARG A 46 -10.56 -16.29 1.14
C ARG A 46 -10.80 -14.91 0.54
N ASP A 47 -9.80 -13.99 0.51
CA ASP A 47 -9.94 -12.67 -0.10
C ASP A 47 -10.11 -12.73 -1.63
N PHE A 48 -9.75 -13.86 -2.26
CA PHE A 48 -10.00 -14.09 -3.69
C PHE A 48 -11.46 -14.49 -3.98
N GLY A 49 -12.23 -14.85 -2.98
CA GLY A 49 -13.67 -15.13 -3.06
C GLY A 49 -14.53 -13.90 -2.77
N GLU A 50 -15.85 -14.10 -2.84
CA GLU A 50 -16.79 -13.10 -2.34
C GLU A 50 -16.77 -13.08 -0.81
N VAL A 51 -16.59 -11.88 -0.23
CA VAL A 51 -16.59 -11.70 1.23
C VAL A 51 -17.67 -10.68 1.62
N ARG A 52 -18.53 -11.08 2.56
CA ARG A 52 -19.61 -10.22 3.09
C ARG A 52 -19.12 -9.42 4.28
N HIS A 53 -19.31 -8.11 4.21
CA HIS A 53 -19.00 -7.15 5.25
C HIS A 53 -20.29 -6.49 5.78
N ALA A 54 -20.19 -5.80 6.92
CA ALA A 54 -21.30 -5.02 7.43
C ALA A 54 -21.70 -3.86 6.48
N GLY A 55 -20.73 -3.31 5.74
CA GLY A 55 -20.96 -2.23 4.79
C GLY A 55 -21.31 -2.66 3.37
N GLY A 56 -21.31 -3.96 3.05
CA GLY A 56 -21.57 -4.46 1.71
C GLY A 56 -20.80 -5.73 1.37
N VAL A 57 -20.39 -5.87 0.12
CA VAL A 57 -19.72 -7.08 -0.39
C VAL A 57 -18.41 -6.71 -1.07
N SER A 58 -17.35 -7.41 -0.69
CA SER A 58 -16.09 -7.47 -1.42
C SER A 58 -16.24 -8.50 -2.53
N PRO A 59 -16.16 -8.13 -3.82
CA PRO A 59 -16.38 -9.05 -4.93
C PRO A 59 -15.26 -10.07 -5.06
N ALA A 60 -15.60 -11.24 -5.58
CA ALA A 60 -14.61 -12.25 -5.94
C ALA A 60 -13.66 -11.74 -7.03
N TRP A 61 -12.41 -12.18 -6.94
CA TRP A 61 -11.42 -12.01 -7.99
C TRP A 61 -11.75 -12.94 -9.18
N PRO A 62 -11.48 -12.53 -10.42
CA PRO A 62 -11.74 -13.37 -11.60
C PRO A 62 -10.76 -14.55 -11.73
N VAL A 63 -9.74 -14.61 -10.88
CA VAL A 63 -8.76 -15.69 -10.77
C VAL A 63 -8.52 -16.05 -9.31
N GLY A 64 -8.20 -17.31 -9.02
CA GLY A 64 -7.97 -17.79 -7.67
C GLY A 64 -6.56 -17.49 -7.12
N TYR A 65 -6.38 -17.77 -5.84
CA TYR A 65 -5.10 -17.65 -5.14
C TYR A 65 -3.98 -18.48 -5.79
N ASP A 66 -4.33 -19.68 -6.28
CA ASP A 66 -3.42 -20.62 -6.96
C ASP A 66 -2.71 -20.00 -8.17
N VAL A 67 -3.35 -19.09 -8.88
CA VAL A 67 -2.75 -18.34 -10.00
C VAL A 67 -1.69 -17.35 -9.50
N PHE A 68 -1.90 -16.76 -8.32
CA PHE A 68 -1.00 -15.79 -7.73
C PHE A 68 0.14 -16.39 -6.90
N GLU A 69 -0.06 -17.59 -6.35
CA GLU A 69 0.89 -18.23 -5.43
C GLU A 69 2.33 -18.31 -5.99
N PRO A 70 2.58 -18.79 -7.21
CA PRO A 70 3.93 -18.84 -7.76
C PRO A 70 4.60 -17.47 -7.87
N TYR A 71 3.81 -16.43 -8.13
CA TYR A 71 4.29 -15.06 -8.24
C TYR A 71 4.50 -14.40 -6.86
N TYR A 72 3.69 -14.77 -5.87
CA TYR A 72 3.96 -14.41 -4.48
C TYR A 72 5.30 -14.98 -4.02
N ALA A 73 5.57 -16.26 -4.27
CA ALA A 73 6.83 -16.90 -3.94
C ALA A 73 8.03 -16.24 -4.65
N GLN A 74 7.86 -15.79 -5.90
CA GLN A 74 8.88 -15.03 -6.63
C GLN A 74 9.06 -13.63 -6.04
N ALA A 75 7.98 -12.91 -5.73
CA ALA A 75 8.00 -11.58 -5.16
C ALA A 75 8.68 -11.56 -3.78
N GLU A 76 8.37 -12.54 -2.93
CA GLU A 76 9.01 -12.70 -1.61
C GLU A 76 10.53 -12.90 -1.74
N ARG A 77 10.98 -13.75 -2.67
CA ARG A 77 12.41 -13.93 -2.94
C ARG A 77 13.07 -12.65 -3.47
N LEU A 78 12.42 -12.00 -4.44
CA LEU A 78 12.95 -10.78 -5.07
C LEU A 78 13.09 -9.64 -4.05
N PHE A 79 12.13 -9.49 -3.14
CA PHE A 79 12.11 -8.41 -2.15
C PHE A 79 12.69 -8.82 -0.80
N HIS A 80 13.44 -9.92 -0.73
CA HIS A 80 14.15 -10.37 0.47
C HIS A 80 13.25 -10.42 1.72
N VAL A 81 12.08 -11.03 1.60
CA VAL A 81 11.10 -11.02 2.67
C VAL A 81 11.54 -11.90 3.84
N HIS A 82 11.62 -11.29 5.01
CA HIS A 82 11.82 -11.95 6.29
C HIS A 82 10.49 -12.41 6.86
N GLY A 83 10.40 -13.61 7.41
CA GLY A 83 9.18 -14.12 8.04
C GLY A 83 9.30 -15.57 8.50
N LEU A 84 8.26 -16.06 9.17
CA LEU A 84 8.15 -17.44 9.60
C LEU A 84 6.77 -18.00 9.23
N ARG A 85 6.74 -19.05 8.40
CA ARG A 85 5.48 -19.70 8.00
C ARG A 85 4.82 -20.42 9.15
N GLY A 86 3.50 -20.39 9.18
CA GLY A 86 2.68 -21.17 10.11
C GLY A 86 2.45 -20.53 11.48
N GLU A 87 2.94 -19.31 11.72
CA GLU A 87 2.58 -18.53 12.91
C GLU A 87 1.21 -17.86 12.77
N ASP A 88 0.91 -17.32 11.58
CA ASP A 88 -0.39 -16.73 11.27
C ASP A 88 -1.37 -17.83 10.83
N PRO A 89 -2.44 -18.10 11.61
CA PRO A 89 -3.40 -19.17 11.28
C PRO A 89 -4.20 -18.88 9.98
N LEU A 90 -4.20 -17.65 9.52
CA LEU A 90 -4.87 -17.23 8.28
C LEU A 90 -3.90 -17.05 7.11
N GLU A 91 -2.61 -17.36 7.31
CA GLU A 91 -1.65 -17.30 6.21
C GLU A 91 -2.04 -18.35 5.14
N PRO A 92 -2.17 -17.94 3.86
CA PRO A 92 -2.47 -18.91 2.82
C PRO A 92 -1.30 -19.86 2.61
N TRP A 93 -1.58 -21.05 2.07
CA TRP A 93 -0.54 -22.02 1.75
C TRP A 93 0.54 -21.43 0.84
N ALA A 94 1.76 -21.88 0.97
CA ALA A 94 2.90 -21.40 0.21
C ALA A 94 3.78 -22.57 -0.25
N SER A 95 4.21 -22.55 -1.52
CA SER A 95 5.08 -23.57 -2.11
C SER A 95 6.52 -23.49 -1.59
N THR A 96 6.92 -22.36 -0.98
CA THR A 96 8.27 -22.14 -0.47
C THR A 96 8.25 -21.46 0.92
N PRO A 97 9.26 -21.70 1.77
CA PRO A 97 9.45 -20.89 2.96
C PRO A 97 9.74 -19.42 2.58
N TYR A 98 9.69 -18.52 3.55
CA TYR A 98 10.26 -17.19 3.39
C TYR A 98 11.77 -17.28 3.08
N PRO A 99 12.31 -16.41 2.22
CA PRO A 99 13.73 -16.46 1.84
C PRO A 99 14.68 -16.13 3.00
N HIS A 100 14.21 -15.37 4.00
CA HIS A 100 15.00 -14.99 5.16
C HIS A 100 14.26 -15.31 6.47
N PRO A 101 15.01 -15.58 7.57
CA PRO A 101 14.39 -15.81 8.89
C PRO A 101 13.60 -14.59 9.35
N PRO A 102 12.64 -14.76 10.27
CA PRO A 102 11.87 -13.63 10.80
C PRO A 102 12.79 -12.61 11.50
N VAL A 103 12.39 -11.35 11.46
CA VAL A 103 13.09 -10.29 12.20
C VAL A 103 12.86 -10.45 13.68
N SER A 104 13.94 -10.54 14.48
CA SER A 104 13.87 -10.81 15.91
C SER A 104 13.08 -9.74 16.67
N HIS A 105 12.23 -10.15 17.59
CA HIS A 105 11.56 -9.24 18.52
C HIS A 105 12.56 -8.69 19.55
N GLU A 106 12.52 -7.38 19.77
CA GLU A 106 13.17 -6.78 20.93
C GLU A 106 12.41 -7.11 22.22
N PRO A 107 13.04 -7.01 23.43
CA PRO A 107 12.48 -7.56 24.66
C PRO A 107 11.04 -7.16 24.98
N LYS A 108 10.67 -5.89 24.78
CA LYS A 108 9.29 -5.41 25.02
C LYS A 108 8.29 -5.99 24.02
N ILE A 109 8.71 -6.24 22.78
CA ILE A 109 7.85 -6.86 21.77
C ILE A 109 7.70 -8.35 22.01
N ALA A 110 8.78 -9.02 22.44
CA ALA A 110 8.73 -10.43 22.86
C ALA A 110 7.82 -10.63 24.09
N GLU A 111 7.82 -9.70 25.05
CA GLU A 111 6.89 -9.68 26.18
C GLU A 111 5.44 -9.55 25.71
N LEU A 112 5.16 -8.62 24.78
CA LEU A 112 3.84 -8.46 24.18
C LEU A 112 3.39 -9.73 23.44
N ASP A 113 4.26 -10.34 22.63
CA ASP A 113 4.00 -11.61 21.94
C ASP A 113 3.57 -12.69 22.92
N ALA A 114 4.36 -12.90 23.98
CA ALA A 114 4.07 -13.91 25.00
C ALA A 114 2.72 -13.66 25.72
N ASN A 115 2.41 -12.40 26.02
CA ASN A 115 1.16 -12.03 26.68
C ASN A 115 -0.06 -12.20 25.79
N LEU A 116 0.06 -11.87 24.49
CA LEU A 116 -1.00 -12.11 23.50
C LEU A 116 -1.26 -13.62 23.32
N ARG A 117 -0.22 -14.43 23.23
CA ARG A 117 -0.36 -15.90 23.22
C ARG A 117 -0.98 -16.42 24.52
N GLY A 118 -0.65 -15.83 25.66
CA GLY A 118 -1.20 -16.17 26.97
C GLY A 118 -2.72 -16.01 27.08
N ILE A 119 -3.31 -15.12 26.29
CA ILE A 119 -4.77 -14.92 26.19
C ILE A 119 -5.40 -15.64 24.99
N GLY A 120 -4.63 -16.48 24.27
CA GLY A 120 -5.14 -17.33 23.19
C GLY A 120 -5.13 -16.72 21.80
N LEU A 121 -4.46 -15.58 21.60
CA LEU A 121 -4.23 -15.01 20.26
C LEU A 121 -3.01 -15.63 19.58
N HIS A 122 -2.90 -15.42 18.28
CA HIS A 122 -1.85 -15.96 17.40
C HIS A 122 -1.00 -14.84 16.80
N PRO A 123 -0.21 -14.11 17.62
CA PRO A 123 0.72 -13.14 17.08
C PRO A 123 1.78 -13.83 16.22
N PHE A 124 2.24 -13.15 15.19
CA PHE A 124 3.23 -13.65 14.26
C PHE A 124 4.26 -12.59 13.91
N HIS A 125 5.45 -13.04 13.48
CA HIS A 125 6.47 -12.13 12.95
C HIS A 125 5.97 -11.49 11.67
N LEU A 126 5.91 -10.16 11.66
CA LEU A 126 5.43 -9.39 10.51
C LEU A 126 6.37 -9.59 9.31
N PRO A 127 5.88 -10.10 8.16
CA PRO A 127 6.72 -10.26 6.97
C PRO A 127 7.24 -8.91 6.46
N LEU A 128 8.57 -8.74 6.41
CA LEU A 128 9.23 -7.48 6.05
C LEU A 128 10.22 -7.66 4.92
N GLY A 129 10.09 -6.81 3.87
CA GLY A 129 11.05 -6.73 2.76
C GLY A 129 12.19 -5.78 3.11
N ILE A 130 13.26 -6.29 3.70
CA ILE A 130 14.42 -5.52 4.14
C ILE A 130 15.73 -6.29 3.91
N LEU A 131 16.83 -5.58 3.73
CA LEU A 131 18.17 -6.16 3.56
C LEU A 131 18.88 -6.27 4.92
N LEU A 132 18.39 -7.17 5.75
CA LEU A 132 18.83 -7.37 7.13
C LEU A 132 19.57 -8.70 7.30
N ASP A 133 20.75 -8.63 7.92
CA ASP A 133 21.44 -9.77 8.49
C ASP A 133 21.55 -9.56 10.01
N GLU A 134 21.10 -10.50 10.80
CA GLU A 134 21.09 -10.42 12.27
C GLU A 134 22.09 -11.38 12.91
N ASN A 135 22.70 -10.92 13.99
CA ASN A 135 23.39 -11.77 14.96
C ASN A 135 22.37 -12.59 15.78
N PRO A 136 22.80 -13.65 16.49
CA PRO A 136 21.90 -14.44 17.33
C PRO A 136 21.19 -13.64 18.45
N ASP A 137 21.71 -12.49 18.81
CA ASP A 137 21.12 -11.58 19.81
C ASP A 137 20.12 -10.56 19.19
N GLY A 138 19.83 -10.69 17.88
CA GLY A 138 18.91 -9.80 17.15
C GLY A 138 19.51 -8.45 16.77
N THR A 139 20.81 -8.21 17.00
CA THR A 139 21.47 -7.01 16.51
C THR A 139 21.87 -7.17 15.04
N PRO A 140 21.83 -6.09 14.22
CA PRO A 140 22.35 -6.16 12.86
C PRO A 140 23.83 -6.52 12.82
N THR A 141 24.22 -7.36 11.86
CA THR A 141 25.65 -7.65 11.63
C THR A 141 26.37 -6.41 11.05
N PRO A 142 27.70 -6.36 11.13
CA PRO A 142 28.46 -5.26 10.50
C PRO A 142 28.29 -5.15 8.97
N THR A 143 27.83 -6.21 8.31
CA THR A 143 27.59 -6.25 6.85
C THR A 143 26.12 -6.02 6.48
N SER A 144 25.24 -5.95 7.47
CA SER A 144 23.81 -5.69 7.24
C SER A 144 23.58 -4.28 6.68
N THR A 145 22.79 -4.18 5.63
CA THR A 145 22.40 -2.88 5.07
C THR A 145 21.28 -2.23 5.90
N CYS A 146 20.33 -3.01 6.39
CA CYS A 146 19.31 -2.53 7.31
C CYS A 146 19.88 -2.49 8.74
N MET A 147 19.75 -1.34 9.39
CA MET A 147 20.26 -1.09 10.75
C MET A 147 19.16 -1.10 11.82
N ARG A 148 17.94 -1.56 11.50
CA ARG A 148 16.81 -1.58 12.44
C ARG A 148 16.58 -0.22 13.11
N CYS A 149 16.33 0.81 12.29
CA CYS A 149 16.14 2.18 12.78
C CYS A 149 14.69 2.45 13.23
N SER A 150 14.53 3.38 14.15
CA SER A 150 13.22 3.80 14.64
C SER A 150 12.43 4.62 13.61
N PHE A 151 13.11 5.31 12.66
CA PHE A 151 12.50 6.07 11.57
C PHE A 151 12.24 5.19 10.35
N PHE A 152 11.32 4.26 10.45
CA PHE A 152 11.11 3.24 9.41
C PHE A 152 9.93 3.57 8.49
N ASP A 153 8.72 3.70 9.03
CA ASP A 153 7.51 3.97 8.24
C ASP A 153 7.44 5.43 7.80
N GLY A 154 7.14 5.64 6.52
CA GLY A 154 6.96 6.98 5.95
C GLY A 154 8.26 7.72 5.62
N PHE A 155 9.44 7.12 5.85
CA PHE A 155 10.73 7.73 5.53
C PHE A 155 11.49 6.95 4.45
N PRO A 156 12.20 7.63 3.53
CA PRO A 156 13.13 6.96 2.62
C PRO A 156 14.31 6.40 3.42
N CYS A 157 14.77 5.21 3.06
CA CYS A 157 15.94 4.61 3.70
C CYS A 157 17.24 5.17 3.07
N LEU A 158 17.99 5.95 3.83
CA LEU A 158 19.24 6.56 3.36
C LEU A 158 20.38 5.54 3.20
N LEU A 159 20.25 4.34 3.77
CA LEU A 159 21.21 3.25 3.68
C LEU A 159 20.84 2.21 2.60
N ASN A 160 19.70 2.40 1.90
CA ASN A 160 19.15 1.41 0.96
C ASN A 160 18.84 0.04 1.61
N GLY A 161 18.55 0.02 2.91
CA GLY A 161 18.22 -1.18 3.65
C GLY A 161 16.74 -1.64 3.50
N LYS A 162 15.85 -0.80 2.94
CA LYS A 162 14.53 -1.23 2.50
C LYS A 162 14.62 -1.90 1.14
N ALA A 163 13.94 -3.02 0.96
CA ALA A 163 13.76 -3.65 -0.35
C ALA A 163 12.72 -2.86 -1.16
N ASP A 164 13.03 -1.65 -1.58
CA ASP A 164 12.17 -0.83 -2.44
C ASP A 164 12.45 -1.09 -3.93
N ALA A 165 11.52 -0.69 -4.80
CA ALA A 165 11.60 -0.99 -6.23
C ALA A 165 12.84 -0.40 -6.92
N GLN A 166 13.38 0.72 -6.44
CA GLN A 166 14.64 1.25 -6.97
C GLN A 166 15.81 0.34 -6.61
N VAL A 167 15.96 0.04 -5.31
CA VAL A 167 17.10 -0.73 -4.77
C VAL A 167 17.11 -2.16 -5.31
N ILE A 168 15.94 -2.80 -5.39
CA ILE A 168 15.84 -4.23 -5.73
C ILE A 168 15.71 -4.47 -7.23
N CYS A 169 15.05 -3.56 -7.98
CA CYS A 169 14.77 -3.80 -9.39
C CYS A 169 15.53 -2.84 -10.30
N ILE A 170 15.38 -1.52 -10.11
CA ILE A 170 15.86 -0.55 -11.10
C ILE A 170 17.37 -0.44 -11.11
N ASP A 171 18.01 -0.23 -9.96
CA ASP A 171 19.46 -0.09 -9.89
C ASP A 171 20.20 -1.36 -10.37
N PRO A 172 19.82 -2.60 -9.97
CA PRO A 172 20.43 -3.82 -10.51
C PRO A 172 20.18 -4.02 -12.01
N MET A 173 18.98 -3.69 -12.50
CA MET A 173 18.64 -3.80 -13.92
C MET A 173 19.50 -2.87 -14.77
N LEU A 174 19.67 -1.61 -14.37
CA LEU A 174 20.52 -0.65 -15.05
C LEU A 174 22.00 -1.05 -15.02
N ALA A 175 22.45 -1.68 -13.94
CA ALA A 175 23.82 -2.18 -13.82
C ALA A 175 24.09 -3.41 -14.68
N ALA A 176 23.09 -4.24 -14.96
CA ALA A 176 23.24 -5.51 -15.66
C ALA A 176 22.92 -5.44 -17.16
N HIS A 177 22.21 -4.41 -17.63
CA HIS A 177 21.64 -4.38 -18.98
C HIS A 177 21.80 -3.01 -19.67
N ASP A 178 22.69 -2.94 -20.65
CA ASP A 178 22.98 -1.71 -21.44
C ASP A 178 21.79 -1.27 -22.32
N ASN A 179 20.83 -2.15 -22.60
CA ASN A 179 19.65 -1.87 -23.41
C ASN A 179 18.50 -1.26 -22.59
N VAL A 180 18.69 -1.01 -21.29
CA VAL A 180 17.70 -0.37 -20.43
C VAL A 180 18.04 1.10 -20.23
N THR A 181 17.06 1.98 -20.44
CA THR A 181 17.23 3.42 -20.26
C THR A 181 16.23 3.94 -19.21
N LEU A 182 16.74 4.55 -18.14
CA LEU A 182 15.94 5.30 -17.17
C LEU A 182 15.94 6.78 -17.53
N MET A 183 14.76 7.32 -17.82
CA MET A 183 14.57 8.75 -18.04
C MET A 183 13.94 9.40 -16.81
N THR A 184 14.68 10.27 -16.14
CA THR A 184 14.20 11.08 -15.02
C THR A 184 13.71 12.44 -15.48
N ASN A 185 12.93 13.15 -14.64
CA ASN A 185 12.27 14.41 -14.97
C ASN A 185 11.40 14.33 -16.25
N ALA A 186 10.91 13.13 -16.56
CA ALA A 186 10.11 12.81 -17.73
C ALA A 186 8.65 12.59 -17.31
N TYR A 187 7.82 13.60 -17.46
CA TYR A 187 6.40 13.52 -17.12
C TYR A 187 5.59 13.14 -18.35
N VAL A 188 4.98 11.96 -18.31
CA VAL A 188 4.04 11.51 -19.36
C VAL A 188 2.72 12.24 -19.19
N SER A 189 2.40 13.13 -20.14
CA SER A 189 1.20 13.96 -20.10
C SER A 189 -0.03 13.27 -20.69
N ARG A 190 0.15 12.47 -21.74
CA ARG A 190 -0.90 11.71 -22.43
C ARG A 190 -0.31 10.60 -23.32
N LEU A 191 -1.16 9.66 -23.69
CA LEU A 191 -0.92 8.64 -24.71
C LEU A 191 -1.74 8.97 -25.98
N GLY A 192 -1.15 8.80 -27.15
CA GLY A 192 -1.83 8.93 -28.43
C GLY A 192 -2.02 7.55 -29.07
N THR A 193 -3.11 7.38 -29.83
CA THR A 193 -3.40 6.17 -30.58
C THR A 193 -3.20 6.36 -32.06
N ASP A 194 -3.05 5.27 -32.78
CA ASP A 194 -3.12 5.26 -34.25
C ASP A 194 -4.55 5.56 -34.76
N GLY A 195 -4.73 5.66 -36.07
CA GLY A 195 -6.02 5.98 -36.67
C GLY A 195 -7.14 4.93 -36.41
N SER A 196 -6.77 3.71 -36.00
CA SER A 196 -7.74 2.68 -35.61
C SER A 196 -8.25 2.82 -34.19
N GLY A 197 -7.54 3.57 -33.35
CA GLY A 197 -7.80 3.69 -31.91
C GLY A 197 -7.33 2.46 -31.10
N ARG A 198 -6.80 1.42 -31.73
CA ARG A 198 -6.50 0.15 -31.06
C ARG A 198 -5.04 -0.04 -30.65
N LYS A 199 -4.16 0.87 -31.01
CA LYS A 199 -2.74 0.80 -30.67
C LYS A 199 -2.23 2.15 -30.18
N VAL A 200 -1.60 2.17 -29.00
CA VAL A 200 -0.80 3.33 -28.57
C VAL A 200 0.41 3.45 -29.49
N ASN A 201 0.57 4.56 -30.17
CA ASN A 201 1.68 4.85 -31.08
C ASN A 201 2.48 6.09 -30.69
N ALA A 202 2.03 6.85 -29.67
CA ALA A 202 2.70 8.05 -29.20
C ALA A 202 2.59 8.17 -27.67
N VAL A 203 3.73 8.36 -27.02
CA VAL A 203 3.84 8.70 -25.59
C VAL A 203 4.35 10.13 -25.51
N HIS A 204 3.49 11.05 -25.09
CA HIS A 204 3.81 12.48 -24.97
C HIS A 204 4.45 12.76 -23.60
N VAL A 205 5.65 13.30 -23.62
CA VAL A 205 6.48 13.51 -22.43
C VAL A 205 6.90 14.97 -22.32
N THR A 206 6.66 15.57 -21.17
CA THR A 206 7.24 16.87 -20.83
C THR A 206 8.54 16.63 -20.06
N ARG A 207 9.66 17.10 -20.59
CA ARG A 207 10.98 16.91 -20.00
C ARG A 207 11.84 18.16 -20.21
N ASN A 208 12.52 18.62 -19.14
CA ASN A 208 13.40 19.77 -19.19
C ASN A 208 12.78 21.04 -19.82
N GLY A 209 11.45 21.22 -19.65
CA GLY A 209 10.71 22.36 -20.22
C GLY A 209 10.33 22.21 -21.70
N GLY A 210 10.69 21.10 -22.35
CA GLY A 210 10.31 20.76 -23.73
C GLY A 210 9.29 19.61 -23.78
N GLU A 211 8.67 19.42 -24.93
CA GLU A 211 7.83 18.27 -25.24
C GLU A 211 8.60 17.29 -26.13
N GLU A 212 8.57 16.02 -25.79
CA GLU A 212 9.16 14.91 -26.52
C GLU A 212 8.06 13.88 -26.80
N ILE A 213 8.18 13.15 -27.92
CA ILE A 213 7.25 12.08 -28.27
C ILE A 213 8.05 10.80 -28.47
N TYR A 214 7.63 9.75 -27.78
CA TYR A 214 8.21 8.40 -27.90
C TYR A 214 7.19 7.44 -28.48
N SER A 215 7.67 6.37 -29.11
CA SER A 215 6.85 5.25 -29.57
C SER A 215 7.45 3.93 -29.10
N ALA A 216 6.60 2.93 -28.91
CA ALA A 216 7.00 1.58 -28.54
C ALA A 216 6.03 0.55 -29.11
N ASP A 217 6.49 -0.69 -29.25
CA ASP A 217 5.63 -1.81 -29.64
C ASP A 217 4.64 -2.17 -28.53
N LEU A 218 5.08 -2.10 -27.27
CA LEU A 218 4.27 -2.28 -26.07
C LEU A 218 4.44 -1.09 -25.12
N VAL A 219 3.36 -0.73 -24.45
CA VAL A 219 3.32 0.33 -23.43
C VAL A 219 2.77 -0.26 -22.13
N VAL A 220 3.55 -0.12 -21.05
CA VAL A 220 3.12 -0.52 -19.70
C VAL A 220 2.95 0.72 -18.85
N VAL A 221 1.74 0.93 -18.35
CA VAL A 221 1.42 2.00 -17.41
C VAL A 221 1.51 1.43 -15.99
N ALA A 222 2.38 1.99 -15.16
CA ALA A 222 2.64 1.55 -13.78
C ALA A 222 2.79 2.76 -12.84
N CYS A 223 1.87 3.72 -12.97
CA CYS A 223 1.95 5.00 -12.27
C CYS A 223 1.25 4.99 -10.89
N GLY A 224 0.71 3.84 -10.47
CA GLY A 224 -0.16 3.69 -9.30
C GLY A 224 -1.63 3.98 -9.63
N ALA A 225 -2.54 3.45 -8.81
CA ALA A 225 -3.98 3.42 -9.13
C ALA A 225 -4.56 4.78 -9.56
N LEU A 226 -4.22 5.85 -8.84
CA LEU A 226 -4.74 7.18 -9.15
C LEU A 226 -4.13 7.75 -10.45
N SER A 227 -2.80 7.74 -10.56
CA SER A 227 -2.11 8.38 -11.69
C SER A 227 -2.27 7.61 -12.99
N SER A 228 -2.38 6.28 -12.96
CA SER A 228 -2.64 5.46 -14.15
C SER A 228 -4.03 5.74 -14.73
N ALA A 229 -5.06 5.76 -13.88
CA ALA A 229 -6.40 6.13 -14.32
C ALA A 229 -6.45 7.58 -14.86
N LEU A 230 -5.78 8.52 -14.18
CA LEU A 230 -5.71 9.90 -14.61
C LEU A 230 -5.02 10.04 -15.97
N LEU A 231 -3.90 9.32 -16.20
CA LEU A 231 -3.20 9.33 -17.48
C LEU A 231 -4.12 8.87 -18.62
N LEU A 232 -4.87 7.79 -18.41
CA LEU A 232 -5.79 7.28 -19.43
C LEU A 232 -6.97 8.22 -19.66
N LEU A 233 -7.55 8.81 -18.61
CA LEU A 233 -8.63 9.81 -18.74
C LEU A 233 -8.18 11.06 -19.51
N ARG A 234 -6.94 11.54 -19.28
CA ARG A 234 -6.35 12.66 -20.02
C ARG A 234 -5.98 12.33 -21.47
N SER A 235 -5.90 11.05 -21.79
CA SER A 235 -5.58 10.55 -23.13
C SER A 235 -6.81 10.42 -24.04
N ALA A 236 -7.92 11.05 -23.68
CA ALA A 236 -9.13 11.11 -24.51
C ALA A 236 -8.82 11.65 -25.91
N ASN A 237 -9.46 11.05 -26.94
CA ASN A 237 -9.34 11.41 -28.33
C ASN A 237 -10.65 11.12 -29.06
N GLU A 238 -10.67 11.27 -30.41
CA GLU A 238 -11.90 11.04 -31.20
C GLU A 238 -12.44 9.62 -31.09
N GLN A 239 -11.57 8.61 -31.02
CA GLN A 239 -11.94 7.19 -30.88
C GLN A 239 -12.30 6.81 -29.43
N HIS A 240 -11.75 7.53 -28.45
CA HIS A 240 -11.92 7.31 -27.01
C HIS A 240 -12.33 8.62 -26.31
N PRO A 241 -13.53 9.14 -26.53
CA PRO A 241 -13.93 10.50 -26.06
C PRO A 241 -13.97 10.61 -24.52
N ASP A 242 -14.22 9.52 -23.82
CA ASP A 242 -14.34 9.48 -22.36
C ASP A 242 -13.05 9.02 -21.65
N GLY A 243 -11.91 8.97 -22.37
CA GLY A 243 -10.63 8.47 -21.89
C GLY A 243 -10.20 7.20 -22.59
N LEU A 244 -8.89 6.99 -22.71
CA LEU A 244 -8.31 5.84 -23.38
C LEU A 244 -8.66 4.55 -22.62
N ALA A 245 -9.12 3.52 -23.32
CA ALA A 245 -9.61 2.25 -22.77
C ALA A 245 -10.83 2.39 -21.83
N ASN A 246 -11.69 3.37 -22.04
CA ASN A 246 -12.85 3.66 -21.19
C ASN A 246 -14.21 3.48 -21.88
N GLY A 247 -14.32 2.66 -22.92
CA GLY A 247 -15.59 2.37 -23.57
C GLY A 247 -16.63 1.69 -22.66
N SER A 248 -16.15 0.98 -21.63
CA SER A 248 -17.00 0.45 -20.56
C SER A 248 -17.52 1.49 -19.56
N GLY A 249 -16.93 2.68 -19.50
CA GLY A 249 -17.19 3.68 -18.45
C GLY A 249 -16.70 3.28 -17.06
N GLN A 250 -15.84 2.24 -16.95
CA GLN A 250 -15.33 1.72 -15.67
C GLN A 250 -14.00 2.36 -15.23
N LEU A 251 -13.28 2.99 -16.15
CA LEU A 251 -12.01 3.64 -15.83
C LEU A 251 -12.20 4.75 -14.79
N GLY A 252 -11.35 4.74 -13.79
CA GLY A 252 -11.38 5.70 -12.68
C GLY A 252 -12.42 5.41 -11.61
N ARG A 253 -13.34 4.45 -11.81
CA ARG A 253 -14.37 4.04 -10.83
C ARG A 253 -13.84 2.98 -9.86
N ASN A 254 -14.65 2.71 -8.83
CA ASN A 254 -14.36 1.68 -7.82
C ASN A 254 -13.03 1.91 -7.09
N TYR A 255 -12.65 3.17 -6.92
CA TYR A 255 -11.51 3.51 -6.08
C TYR A 255 -11.72 2.98 -4.67
N MET A 256 -10.72 2.28 -4.17
CA MET A 256 -10.68 1.72 -2.82
C MET A 256 -9.42 2.20 -2.12
N ARG A 257 -9.54 2.32 -0.79
CA ARG A 257 -8.41 2.52 0.11
C ARG A 257 -8.60 1.64 1.35
N HIS A 258 -7.58 1.43 2.16
CA HIS A 258 -7.82 0.86 3.48
C HIS A 258 -8.38 1.93 4.42
N HIS A 259 -9.37 1.55 5.24
CA HIS A 259 -9.66 2.29 6.46
C HIS A 259 -8.53 2.02 7.45
N MET A 260 -7.84 3.06 7.89
CA MET A 260 -6.63 2.92 8.69
C MET A 260 -6.65 3.82 9.91
N SER A 261 -6.03 3.35 11.00
CA SER A 261 -5.78 4.15 12.20
C SER A 261 -4.47 3.73 12.84
N VAL A 262 -3.78 4.68 13.46
CA VAL A 262 -2.64 4.41 14.33
C VAL A 262 -3.06 4.62 15.76
N LEU A 263 -2.94 3.57 16.58
CA LEU A 263 -3.20 3.60 18.00
C LEU A 263 -1.87 3.51 18.76
N MET A 264 -1.66 4.46 19.67
CA MET A 264 -0.52 4.50 20.56
C MET A 264 -0.96 3.98 21.93
N ALA A 265 -0.43 2.87 22.38
CA ALA A 265 -0.60 2.38 23.74
C ALA A 265 0.47 3.02 24.63
N ILE A 266 0.08 4.00 25.43
CA ILE A 266 0.98 4.71 26.34
C ILE A 266 1.09 3.92 27.63
N MET A 267 2.29 3.42 27.92
CA MET A 267 2.59 2.58 29.08
C MET A 267 3.17 3.39 30.24
N ALA A 268 3.13 2.84 31.45
CA ALA A 268 3.74 3.44 32.63
C ALA A 268 5.28 3.49 32.51
N GLU A 269 5.87 2.43 31.96
CA GLU A 269 7.30 2.32 31.72
C GLU A 269 7.70 2.79 30.32
N ALA A 270 8.92 3.27 30.19
CA ALA A 270 9.46 3.65 28.90
C ALA A 270 9.61 2.43 27.98
N ASN A 271 9.32 2.63 26.71
CA ASN A 271 9.57 1.66 25.64
C ASN A 271 10.93 1.95 25.00
N ASP A 272 11.93 1.18 25.34
CA ASP A 272 13.29 1.32 24.80
C ASP A 272 13.47 0.58 23.46
N THR A 273 12.41 -0.01 22.90
CA THR A 273 12.43 -0.67 21.60
C THR A 273 12.79 0.32 20.50
N VAL A 274 13.80 -0.02 19.71
CA VAL A 274 14.23 0.80 18.56
C VAL A 274 13.43 0.45 17.32
N PHE A 275 13.28 -0.84 17.02
CA PHE A 275 12.58 -1.32 15.83
C PHE A 275 11.40 -2.21 16.25
N GLN A 276 10.30 -1.59 16.62
CA GLN A 276 9.13 -2.32 17.13
C GLN A 276 8.26 -2.99 16.04
N LYS A 277 8.46 -2.69 14.76
CA LYS A 277 7.64 -3.18 13.65
C LYS A 277 7.95 -4.64 13.30
N THR A 278 7.84 -5.54 14.25
CA THR A 278 8.14 -6.96 14.06
C THR A 278 6.97 -7.89 14.34
N LEU A 279 5.85 -7.40 14.89
CA LEU A 279 4.74 -8.20 15.33
C LEU A 279 3.42 -7.77 14.66
N ALA A 280 2.57 -8.76 14.35
CA ALA A 280 1.18 -8.57 13.93
C ALA A 280 0.31 -9.70 14.46
N PHE A 281 -1.01 -9.55 14.41
CA PHE A 281 -1.98 -10.62 14.60
C PHE A 281 -3.22 -10.39 13.73
N SER A 282 -3.81 -11.49 13.28
CA SER A 282 -4.91 -11.50 12.31
C SER A 282 -6.16 -12.22 12.83
N ASP A 283 -6.23 -12.53 14.13
CA ASP A 283 -7.31 -13.32 14.73
C ASP A 283 -8.71 -12.77 14.44
N PHE A 284 -8.83 -11.48 14.23
CA PHE A 284 -10.11 -10.81 13.92
C PHE A 284 -10.30 -10.51 12.44
N TYR A 285 -9.44 -11.01 11.56
CA TYR A 285 -9.45 -10.65 10.13
C TYR A 285 -10.81 -10.91 9.48
N PHE A 286 -11.40 -12.08 9.70
CA PHE A 286 -12.69 -12.49 9.14
C PHE A 286 -13.85 -12.42 10.13
N GLY A 287 -13.67 -11.81 11.30
CA GLY A 287 -14.70 -11.64 12.32
C GLY A 287 -14.20 -11.99 13.73
N SER A 288 -15.10 -11.97 14.69
CA SER A 288 -14.86 -12.32 16.09
C SER A 288 -16.13 -12.88 16.70
N ASP A 289 -16.04 -13.44 17.93
CA ASP A 289 -17.18 -14.05 18.63
C ASP A 289 -18.37 -13.10 18.82
N ASP A 290 -18.12 -11.81 18.92
CA ASP A 290 -19.14 -10.76 19.10
C ASP A 290 -19.42 -9.97 17.81
N TRP A 291 -18.81 -10.33 16.67
CA TRP A 291 -18.98 -9.67 15.39
C TRP A 291 -18.70 -10.60 14.21
N GLU A 292 -19.72 -10.95 13.46
CA GLU A 292 -19.66 -11.97 12.38
C GLU A 292 -18.97 -11.49 11.08
N HIS A 293 -18.75 -10.18 10.91
CA HIS A 293 -18.17 -9.62 9.69
C HIS A 293 -16.65 -9.40 9.84
N PRO A 294 -15.90 -9.35 8.73
CA PRO A 294 -14.47 -9.05 8.75
C PRO A 294 -14.16 -7.73 9.45
N LEU A 295 -13.08 -7.73 10.23
CA LEU A 295 -12.57 -6.55 10.91
C LEU A 295 -11.25 -6.05 10.29
N GLY A 296 -10.31 -6.96 10.02
CA GLY A 296 -9.04 -6.62 9.41
C GLY A 296 -7.80 -7.02 10.23
N LEU A 297 -6.70 -6.34 9.99
CA LEU A 297 -5.37 -6.67 10.51
C LEU A 297 -4.91 -5.66 11.55
N VAL A 298 -4.27 -6.14 12.61
CA VAL A 298 -3.48 -5.35 13.55
C VAL A 298 -2.01 -5.68 13.34
N GLN A 299 -1.19 -4.68 13.10
CA GLN A 299 0.26 -4.82 13.00
C GLN A 299 0.95 -3.69 13.78
N MET A 300 2.15 -3.94 14.26
CA MET A 300 2.96 -2.85 14.81
C MET A 300 3.50 -1.96 13.68
N CYS A 301 3.70 -0.69 13.98
CA CYS A 301 4.38 0.25 13.08
C CYS A 301 5.65 0.78 13.72
N ALA A 302 6.40 1.61 12.98
CA ALA A 302 7.57 2.27 13.51
C ALA A 302 7.21 3.17 14.70
N THR A 303 8.16 3.38 15.59
CA THR A 303 8.00 4.24 16.78
C THR A 303 7.57 5.65 16.37
N SER A 304 6.55 6.18 17.02
CA SER A 304 6.14 7.57 16.87
C SER A 304 7.16 8.51 17.47
N HIS A 305 7.45 9.62 16.79
CA HIS A 305 8.40 10.61 17.26
C HIS A 305 7.70 11.91 17.69
N ALA A 306 8.24 12.56 18.71
CA ALA A 306 7.65 13.78 19.27
C ALA A 306 7.33 14.88 18.23
N PRO A 307 8.20 15.19 17.25
CA PRO A 307 7.85 16.13 16.18
C PRO A 307 6.67 15.69 15.31
N GLN A 308 6.54 14.39 15.08
CA GLN A 308 5.45 13.81 14.29
C GLN A 308 4.13 13.88 15.06
N ILE A 309 4.12 13.40 16.33
CA ILE A 309 2.94 13.48 17.21
C ILE A 309 2.47 14.93 17.32
N ARG A 310 3.41 15.86 17.56
CA ARG A 310 3.12 17.28 17.67
C ARG A 310 2.51 17.85 16.39
N GLY A 311 3.09 17.56 15.24
CA GLY A 311 2.60 18.04 13.94
C GLY A 311 1.24 17.46 13.56
N GLU A 312 0.90 16.26 14.05
CA GLU A 312 -0.40 15.64 13.84
C GLU A 312 -1.45 16.08 14.88
N ALA A 313 -1.03 16.37 16.11
CA ALA A 313 -1.93 16.70 17.23
C ALA A 313 -2.24 18.19 17.38
N LEU A 314 -1.40 19.08 16.89
CA LEU A 314 -1.54 20.52 17.10
C LEU A 314 -1.81 21.26 15.80
N PRO A 315 -2.78 22.20 15.80
CA PRO A 315 -2.85 23.21 14.76
C PRO A 315 -1.58 24.07 14.73
N GLU A 316 -1.21 24.58 13.56
CA GLU A 316 -0.02 25.45 13.38
C GLU A 316 0.05 26.60 14.42
N SER A 317 -1.11 27.14 14.80
CA SER A 317 -1.21 28.22 15.80
C SER A 317 -0.71 27.82 17.21
N LEU A 318 -0.58 26.53 17.50
CA LEU A 318 -0.13 26.00 18.80
C LEU A 318 1.26 25.34 18.73
N GLU A 319 1.98 25.47 17.63
CA GLU A 319 3.34 24.92 17.47
C GLU A 319 4.38 25.50 18.46
N TRP A 320 4.07 26.59 19.11
CA TRP A 320 4.90 27.19 20.16
C TRP A 320 4.88 26.40 21.47
N LEU A 321 3.95 25.46 21.68
CA LEU A 321 3.88 24.66 22.92
C LEU A 321 5.16 23.86 23.16
N PRO A 322 5.56 23.65 24.41
CA PRO A 322 6.76 22.89 24.76
C PRO A 322 6.74 21.48 24.14
N LYS A 323 7.89 21.01 23.68
CA LYS A 323 8.05 19.65 23.06
C LYS A 323 8.00 18.52 24.11
N MET A 324 8.34 18.81 25.35
CA MET A 324 8.53 17.82 26.42
C MET A 324 7.34 16.85 26.65
N PRO A 325 6.06 17.29 26.62
CA PRO A 325 4.95 16.33 26.73
C PRO A 325 4.92 15.29 25.61
N PHE A 326 5.22 15.71 24.39
CA PHE A 326 5.23 14.82 23.21
C PHE A 326 6.41 13.86 23.23
N GLU A 327 7.55 14.27 23.78
CA GLU A 327 8.72 13.40 23.98
C GLU A 327 8.41 12.28 24.98
N GLN A 328 7.70 12.59 26.08
CA GLN A 328 7.26 11.59 27.05
C GLN A 328 6.23 10.64 26.45
N ILE A 329 5.24 11.14 25.72
CA ILE A 329 4.27 10.30 25.01
C ILE A 329 5.00 9.36 24.05
N ALA A 330 5.88 9.87 23.20
CA ALA A 330 6.64 9.07 22.25
C ALA A 330 7.48 7.98 22.93
N ARG A 331 8.17 8.35 24.02
CA ARG A 331 9.05 7.43 24.76
C ARG A 331 8.30 6.30 25.44
N HIS A 332 7.02 6.49 25.77
CA HIS A 332 6.22 5.52 26.49
C HIS A 332 5.25 4.76 25.57
N SER A 333 5.24 5.03 24.25
CA SER A 333 4.29 4.40 23.34
C SER A 333 4.74 3.07 22.78
N MET A 334 3.78 2.17 22.61
CA MET A 334 3.79 1.10 21.62
C MET A 334 2.77 1.46 20.54
N ASP A 335 3.19 1.40 19.27
CA ASP A 335 2.39 1.93 18.18
C ASP A 335 1.84 0.80 17.32
N PHE A 336 0.52 0.81 17.10
CA PHE A 336 -0.21 -0.18 16.34
C PHE A 336 -0.85 0.45 15.12
N TRP A 337 -0.67 -0.18 13.97
CA TRP A 337 -1.34 0.15 12.74
C TRP A 337 -2.51 -0.82 12.53
N LEU A 338 -3.71 -0.28 12.48
CA LEU A 338 -4.93 -1.01 12.21
C LEU A 338 -5.37 -0.71 10.80
N GLN A 339 -5.79 -1.74 10.08
CA GLN A 339 -6.36 -1.57 8.75
C GLN A 339 -7.52 -2.53 8.51
N SER A 340 -8.57 -2.00 7.88
CA SER A 340 -9.76 -2.72 7.46
C SER A 340 -10.03 -2.47 5.99
N GLU A 341 -10.76 -3.37 5.35
CA GLU A 341 -11.11 -3.27 3.94
C GLU A 341 -12.15 -2.19 3.67
N ASP A 342 -11.87 -1.32 2.68
CA ASP A 342 -12.84 -0.48 2.00
C ASP A 342 -13.41 -1.23 0.78
N LEU A 343 -14.69 -1.09 0.49
CA LEU A 343 -15.35 -1.84 -0.57
C LEU A 343 -15.44 -1.03 -1.86
N PRO A 344 -15.38 -1.68 -3.03
CA PRO A 344 -15.51 -0.99 -4.30
C PRO A 344 -16.92 -0.41 -4.44
N HIS A 345 -17.00 0.85 -4.85
CA HIS A 345 -18.26 1.53 -5.16
C HIS A 345 -18.07 2.34 -6.44
N PRO A 346 -19.00 2.27 -7.42
CA PRO A 346 -18.81 2.93 -8.71
C PRO A 346 -18.76 4.47 -8.62
N ASP A 347 -19.31 5.07 -7.57
CA ASP A 347 -19.24 6.51 -7.32
C ASP A 347 -17.98 6.95 -6.58
N ASN A 348 -17.19 6.00 -6.02
CA ASN A 348 -15.82 6.25 -5.59
C ASN A 348 -14.94 6.29 -6.83
N ARG A 349 -14.64 7.50 -7.33
CA ARG A 349 -14.07 7.64 -8.66
C ARG A 349 -13.17 8.86 -8.83
N ILE A 350 -12.25 8.71 -9.77
CA ILE A 350 -11.44 9.80 -10.31
C ILE A 350 -12.08 10.29 -11.59
N TYR A 351 -12.11 11.60 -11.77
CA TYR A 351 -12.45 12.22 -13.05
C TYR A 351 -11.65 13.52 -13.24
N TYR A 352 -11.51 13.91 -14.50
CA TYR A 352 -10.79 15.12 -14.88
C TYR A 352 -11.77 16.13 -15.48
N GLN A 353 -11.88 17.28 -14.84
CA GLN A 353 -12.79 18.32 -15.28
C GLN A 353 -12.21 19.73 -15.04
N ASN A 354 -12.35 20.64 -16.01
CA ASN A 354 -11.91 22.03 -15.90
C ASN A 354 -10.44 22.21 -15.46
N GLY A 355 -9.55 21.33 -15.94
CA GLY A 355 -8.13 21.39 -15.61
C GLY A 355 -7.75 20.87 -14.23
N ARG A 356 -8.70 20.30 -13.49
CA ARG A 356 -8.49 19.73 -12.15
C ARG A 356 -8.80 18.24 -12.12
N VAL A 357 -8.16 17.55 -11.21
CA VAL A 357 -8.44 16.16 -10.90
C VAL A 357 -9.37 16.12 -9.68
N HIS A 358 -10.46 15.39 -9.82
CA HIS A 358 -11.41 15.17 -8.74
C HIS A 358 -11.33 13.71 -8.29
N LEU A 359 -11.37 13.51 -6.98
CA LEU A 359 -11.49 12.20 -6.37
C LEU A 359 -12.69 12.21 -5.42
N ASP A 360 -13.80 11.64 -5.89
CA ASP A 360 -14.96 11.39 -5.06
C ASP A 360 -14.76 10.07 -4.31
N GLN A 361 -14.85 10.11 -2.99
CA GLN A 361 -14.70 8.93 -2.14
C GLN A 361 -15.68 9.01 -0.96
N HIS A 362 -16.50 8.00 -0.84
CA HIS A 362 -17.39 7.75 0.26
C HIS A 362 -16.92 6.50 1.00
N GLU A 363 -16.89 6.55 2.31
CA GLU A 363 -16.52 5.40 3.13
C GLU A 363 -17.61 4.32 3.04
N THR A 364 -17.22 3.09 2.69
CA THR A 364 -18.17 2.00 2.42
C THR A 364 -18.28 0.99 3.56
N ASN A 365 -17.27 0.86 4.43
CA ASN A 365 -17.23 -0.14 5.51
C ASN A 365 -16.52 0.39 6.79
N PRO A 366 -16.83 1.59 7.29
CA PRO A 366 -16.13 2.18 8.43
C PRO A 366 -16.34 1.42 9.75
N GLN A 367 -17.44 0.65 9.86
CA GLN A 367 -17.75 -0.15 11.06
C GLN A 367 -16.64 -1.15 11.38
N ALA A 368 -16.01 -1.75 10.38
CA ALA A 368 -14.95 -2.73 10.56
C ALA A 368 -13.79 -2.15 11.38
N LEU A 369 -13.28 -0.96 10.98
CA LEU A 369 -12.20 -0.29 11.70
C LEU A 369 -12.61 0.11 13.13
N HIS A 370 -13.85 0.60 13.33
CA HIS A 370 -14.34 0.96 14.67
C HIS A 370 -14.38 -0.26 15.60
N HIS A 371 -14.81 -1.43 15.10
CA HIS A 371 -14.80 -2.66 15.87
C HIS A 371 -13.39 -3.16 16.12
N LEU A 372 -12.49 -3.08 15.14
CA LEU A 372 -11.09 -3.48 15.28
C LEU A 372 -10.37 -2.64 16.37
N LYS A 373 -10.63 -1.33 16.43
CA LYS A 373 -10.11 -0.45 17.51
C LYS A 373 -10.58 -0.91 18.90
N ARG A 374 -11.86 -1.28 19.04
CA ARG A 374 -12.38 -1.81 20.30
C ARG A 374 -11.71 -3.11 20.68
N LYS A 375 -11.52 -4.03 19.69
CA LYS A 375 -10.85 -5.31 19.91
C LYS A 375 -9.41 -5.12 20.36
N LEU A 376 -8.64 -4.25 19.72
CA LEU A 376 -7.27 -3.97 20.19
C LEU A 376 -7.25 -3.48 21.63
N LYS A 377 -8.15 -2.55 22.00
CA LYS A 377 -8.25 -2.04 23.39
C LYS A 377 -8.55 -3.17 24.37
N GLN A 378 -9.50 -4.04 24.05
CA GLN A 378 -9.85 -5.20 24.86
C GLN A 378 -8.66 -6.14 25.01
N VAL A 379 -8.03 -6.53 23.91
CA VAL A 379 -6.87 -7.42 23.85
C VAL A 379 -5.71 -6.90 24.71
N LEU A 380 -5.34 -5.63 24.59
CA LEU A 380 -4.25 -5.07 25.38
C LEU A 380 -4.58 -5.04 26.89
N THR A 381 -5.84 -4.84 27.25
CA THR A 381 -6.29 -4.91 28.65
C THR A 381 -6.21 -6.33 29.19
N GLU A 382 -6.70 -7.32 28.45
CA GLU A 382 -6.69 -8.75 28.81
C GLU A 382 -5.27 -9.31 28.86
N ALA A 383 -4.38 -8.85 27.96
CA ALA A 383 -2.96 -9.20 27.96
C ALA A 383 -2.16 -8.56 29.13
N GLY A 384 -2.84 -7.81 30.00
CA GLY A 384 -2.21 -7.23 31.18
C GLY A 384 -1.30 -6.02 30.89
N HIS A 385 -1.45 -5.38 29.73
CA HIS A 385 -0.75 -4.16 29.41
C HIS A 385 -1.54 -2.94 29.88
N PRO A 386 -1.25 -2.38 31.08
CA PRO A 386 -1.89 -1.16 31.55
C PRO A 386 -1.46 0.00 30.65
N HIS A 387 -2.42 0.64 30.02
CA HIS A 387 -2.14 1.65 28.99
C HIS A 387 -3.24 2.70 28.93
N VAL A 388 -2.89 3.85 28.37
CA VAL A 388 -3.82 4.82 27.83
C VAL A 388 -3.72 4.73 26.31
N LEU A 389 -4.82 4.38 25.63
CA LEU A 389 -4.85 4.37 24.16
C LEU A 389 -5.10 5.79 23.65
N LEU A 390 -4.15 6.28 22.87
CA LEU A 390 -4.27 7.50 22.10
C LEU A 390 -4.34 7.17 20.62
N GLU A 391 -5.35 7.64 19.92
CA GLU A 391 -5.35 7.63 18.47
C GLU A 391 -4.38 8.67 17.97
N ARG A 392 -3.37 8.25 17.21
CA ARG A 392 -2.37 9.17 16.65
C ARG A 392 -2.95 10.10 15.60
N SER A 393 -3.98 9.67 14.91
CA SER A 393 -4.81 10.54 14.08
C SER A 393 -5.57 11.57 14.92
N LEU A 394 -4.93 12.05 16.00
CA LEU A 394 -5.42 13.08 16.92
C LEU A 394 -5.72 14.43 16.28
N TYR A 395 -5.60 14.56 15.00
CA TYR A 395 -6.34 15.56 14.26
C TYR A 395 -7.84 15.39 14.54
N LEU A 396 -8.19 15.63 15.81
CA LEU A 396 -9.57 15.67 16.30
C LEU A 396 -10.31 14.31 16.32
N GLY A 397 -9.62 13.20 16.62
CA GLY A 397 -10.24 11.87 16.74
C GLY A 397 -10.76 11.31 15.41
N LYS A 398 -10.13 11.64 14.29
CA LYS A 398 -10.49 11.17 12.95
C LYS A 398 -9.53 10.09 12.45
N ASP A 399 -10.05 9.18 11.66
CA ASP A 399 -9.27 8.21 10.90
C ASP A 399 -8.32 8.92 9.92
N ILE A 400 -7.32 8.19 9.40
CA ILE A 400 -6.37 8.74 8.42
C ILE A 400 -7.15 9.28 7.22
N LEU A 401 -6.98 10.56 6.95
CA LEU A 401 -7.66 11.28 5.88
C LEU A 401 -7.26 10.74 4.51
N LEU A 402 -8.07 11.03 3.49
CA LEU A 402 -7.84 10.65 2.10
C LEU A 402 -6.43 10.99 1.61
N GLY A 403 -5.91 12.17 1.95
CA GLY A 403 -4.55 12.60 1.59
C GLY A 403 -3.42 11.84 2.32
N GLY A 404 -3.70 11.14 3.43
CA GLY A 404 -2.73 10.35 4.19
C GLY A 404 -2.69 8.87 3.80
N THR A 405 -3.57 8.43 2.88
CA THR A 405 -3.71 7.01 2.53
C THR A 405 -2.92 6.66 1.28
N ALA A 406 -1.88 5.84 1.43
CA ALA A 406 -1.06 5.33 0.32
C ALA A 406 -1.52 3.98 -0.25
N HIS A 407 -2.41 3.25 0.44
CA HIS A 407 -3.01 2.01 -0.05
C HIS A 407 -4.21 2.35 -0.94
N GLN A 408 -3.99 2.42 -2.24
CA GLN A 408 -4.94 2.91 -3.24
C GLN A 408 -5.09 1.86 -4.35
N ALA A 409 -6.33 1.49 -4.73
CA ALA A 409 -6.58 0.40 -5.66
C ALA A 409 -7.89 0.58 -6.47
N GLY A 410 -8.09 -0.28 -7.48
CA GLY A 410 -9.39 -0.58 -8.08
C GLY A 410 -9.82 0.27 -9.26
N THR A 411 -9.05 1.27 -9.67
CA THR A 411 -9.44 2.29 -10.66
C THR A 411 -9.45 1.83 -12.12
N ALA A 412 -8.92 0.64 -12.41
CA ALA A 412 -8.96 0.01 -13.73
C ALA A 412 -9.02 -1.52 -13.56
N ARG A 413 -10.12 -2.02 -12.99
CA ARG A 413 -10.24 -3.45 -12.62
C ARG A 413 -10.08 -4.38 -13.81
N PHE A 414 -9.45 -5.54 -13.56
CA PHE A 414 -9.37 -6.63 -14.53
C PHE A 414 -10.59 -7.55 -14.45
N GLY A 415 -10.90 -8.22 -15.55
CA GLY A 415 -12.03 -9.14 -15.64
C GLY A 415 -12.16 -9.74 -17.03
N THR A 416 -13.10 -10.66 -17.20
CA THR A 416 -13.36 -11.34 -18.48
C THR A 416 -14.29 -10.56 -19.40
N ASP A 417 -15.15 -9.70 -18.82
CA ASP A 417 -16.17 -8.96 -19.56
C ASP A 417 -15.74 -7.51 -19.80
N PRO A 418 -15.50 -7.10 -21.05
CA PRO A 418 -15.10 -5.75 -21.40
C PRO A 418 -16.18 -4.68 -21.07
N ALA A 419 -17.41 -5.06 -20.81
CA ALA A 419 -18.46 -4.13 -20.38
C ALA A 419 -18.36 -3.74 -18.89
N THR A 420 -17.70 -4.55 -18.07
CA THR A 420 -17.63 -4.39 -16.62
C THR A 420 -16.20 -4.25 -16.09
N SER A 421 -15.19 -4.37 -16.95
CA SER A 421 -13.77 -4.22 -16.61
C SER A 421 -13.03 -3.41 -17.68
N VAL A 422 -11.93 -2.78 -17.26
CA VAL A 422 -11.04 -2.01 -18.13
C VAL A 422 -9.98 -2.93 -18.76
N LEU A 423 -9.53 -3.91 -17.98
CA LEU A 423 -8.44 -4.82 -18.33
C LEU A 423 -8.95 -6.25 -18.46
N ASP A 424 -8.34 -6.99 -19.37
CA ASP A 424 -8.48 -8.45 -19.44
C ASP A 424 -7.72 -9.13 -18.26
N LEU A 425 -7.79 -10.46 -18.21
CA LEU A 425 -7.14 -11.23 -17.14
C LEU A 425 -5.62 -11.12 -17.13
N ASP A 426 -4.99 -10.72 -18.21
CA ASP A 426 -3.55 -10.47 -18.32
C ASP A 426 -3.17 -9.01 -18.04
N CYS A 427 -4.13 -8.21 -17.52
CA CYS A 427 -3.99 -6.79 -17.30
C CYS A 427 -3.64 -5.96 -18.55
N ARG A 428 -4.00 -6.47 -19.75
CA ARG A 428 -4.00 -5.71 -20.99
C ARG A 428 -5.34 -4.98 -21.10
N ALA A 429 -5.33 -3.75 -21.58
CA ALA A 429 -6.58 -3.02 -21.88
C ALA A 429 -7.43 -3.79 -22.93
N HIS A 430 -8.73 -3.98 -22.66
CA HIS A 430 -9.63 -4.68 -23.60
C HIS A 430 -9.69 -4.03 -24.97
N GLU A 431 -9.58 -2.72 -25.02
CA GLU A 431 -9.75 -1.92 -26.24
C GLU A 431 -8.43 -1.61 -26.95
N ILE A 432 -7.29 -1.76 -26.28
CA ILE A 432 -5.97 -1.35 -26.80
C ILE A 432 -5.01 -2.53 -26.78
N ASP A 433 -4.59 -2.95 -27.96
CA ASP A 433 -3.87 -4.21 -28.15
C ASP A 433 -2.45 -4.24 -27.54
N ASN A 434 -1.80 -3.09 -27.38
CA ASN A 434 -0.43 -2.98 -26.90
C ASN A 434 -0.29 -2.20 -25.57
N LEU A 435 -1.39 -2.02 -24.82
CA LEU A 435 -1.40 -1.30 -23.55
C LEU A 435 -1.66 -2.25 -22.38
N TYR A 436 -0.76 -2.25 -21.39
CA TYR A 436 -0.87 -2.99 -20.13
C TYR A 436 -0.84 -2.05 -18.94
N LEU A 437 -1.50 -2.43 -17.84
CA LEU A 437 -1.39 -1.76 -16.55
C LEU A 437 -0.79 -2.74 -15.52
N ALA A 438 0.25 -2.29 -14.79
CA ALA A 438 0.97 -3.15 -13.84
C ALA A 438 1.16 -2.44 -12.48
N ASP A 439 0.06 -1.96 -11.89
CA ASP A 439 -0.01 -1.33 -10.57
C ASP A 439 -1.31 -1.74 -9.85
N ALA A 440 -1.64 -1.10 -8.72
CA ALA A 440 -2.81 -1.46 -7.92
C ALA A 440 -4.18 -1.13 -8.58
N SER A 441 -4.23 -0.53 -9.75
CA SER A 441 -5.50 -0.20 -10.43
C SER A 441 -6.33 -1.43 -10.78
N PHE A 442 -5.70 -2.60 -10.98
CA PHE A 442 -6.36 -3.84 -11.41
C PHE A 442 -7.23 -4.52 -10.34
N PHE A 443 -7.06 -4.22 -9.07
CA PHE A 443 -7.72 -4.90 -7.94
C PHE A 443 -9.25 -4.86 -8.03
N PRO A 444 -9.97 -5.99 -7.99
CA PRO A 444 -11.43 -6.01 -7.82
C PRO A 444 -11.85 -5.69 -6.39
N SER A 445 -11.07 -6.15 -5.42
CA SER A 445 -11.19 -5.93 -3.98
C SER A 445 -9.80 -5.81 -3.37
N ILE A 446 -9.66 -5.13 -2.24
CA ILE A 446 -8.34 -4.78 -1.69
C ILE A 446 -7.92 -5.66 -0.50
N GLY A 447 -8.88 -6.43 0.12
CA GLY A 447 -8.64 -7.16 1.35
C GLY A 447 -8.26 -6.23 2.51
N ALA A 448 -7.70 -6.77 3.59
CA ALA A 448 -7.26 -5.97 4.73
C ALA A 448 -5.76 -6.16 5.06
N VAL A 449 -4.94 -6.61 4.10
CA VAL A 449 -3.47 -6.66 4.22
C VAL A 449 -2.81 -5.62 3.34
N ASN A 450 -1.55 -5.31 3.62
CA ASN A 450 -0.77 -4.36 2.81
C ASN A 450 -0.70 -4.81 1.34
N PRO A 451 -1.08 -3.99 0.35
CA PRO A 451 -1.31 -4.46 -1.02
C PRO A 451 -0.04 -4.66 -1.84
N THR A 452 1.12 -4.21 -1.34
CA THR A 452 2.36 -4.13 -2.12
C THR A 452 2.83 -5.48 -2.66
N LEU A 453 2.78 -6.56 -1.86
CA LEU A 453 3.21 -7.88 -2.34
C LEU A 453 2.34 -8.39 -3.49
N THR A 454 1.02 -8.14 -3.42
CA THR A 454 0.08 -8.49 -4.50
C THR A 454 0.35 -7.67 -5.78
N ILE A 455 0.70 -6.40 -5.63
CA ILE A 455 1.09 -5.56 -6.78
C ILE A 455 2.35 -6.12 -7.45
N ILE A 456 3.36 -6.50 -6.67
CA ILE A 456 4.62 -7.08 -7.17
C ILE A 456 4.33 -8.43 -7.86
N ALA A 457 3.56 -9.31 -7.21
CA ALA A 457 3.19 -10.61 -7.76
C ALA A 457 2.44 -10.45 -9.11
N ASN A 458 1.48 -9.52 -9.19
CA ASN A 458 0.79 -9.26 -10.45
C ASN A 458 1.72 -8.65 -11.51
N ALA A 459 2.64 -7.77 -11.15
CA ALA A 459 3.60 -7.20 -12.09
C ALA A 459 4.51 -8.29 -12.70
N LEU A 460 4.95 -9.27 -11.91
CA LEU A 460 5.68 -10.45 -12.39
C LEU A 460 4.81 -11.31 -13.32
N ARG A 461 3.54 -11.53 -12.96
CA ARG A 461 2.57 -12.26 -13.80
C ARG A 461 2.35 -11.57 -15.15
N VAL A 462 2.13 -10.27 -15.15
CA VAL A 462 1.96 -9.45 -16.37
C VAL A 462 3.23 -9.49 -17.22
N ALA A 463 4.42 -9.43 -16.61
CA ALA A 463 5.68 -9.54 -17.33
C ALA A 463 5.84 -10.88 -18.06
N ASP A 464 5.44 -12.00 -17.43
CA ASP A 464 5.43 -13.31 -18.09
C ASP A 464 4.46 -13.33 -19.28
N LYS A 465 3.26 -12.75 -19.13
CA LYS A 465 2.29 -12.64 -20.24
C LYS A 465 2.78 -11.77 -21.40
N ILE A 466 3.48 -10.69 -21.10
CA ILE A 466 4.13 -9.87 -22.12
C ILE A 466 5.22 -10.67 -22.83
N ARG A 467 6.05 -11.40 -22.10
CA ARG A 467 7.13 -12.24 -22.68
C ARG A 467 6.61 -13.36 -23.56
N GLU A 468 5.48 -14.00 -23.19
CA GLU A 468 4.82 -15.02 -24.02
C GLU A 468 4.31 -14.46 -25.37
N ARG A 469 4.09 -13.15 -25.44
CA ARG A 469 3.56 -12.47 -26.61
C ARG A 469 4.65 -11.90 -27.54
N LEU A 470 5.85 -11.64 -27.04
CA LEU A 470 7.00 -11.15 -27.81
C LEU A 470 7.75 -12.29 -28.50
#